data_fee15b85898d57bb2f4dbc4711a53063
#
_entry.id   fee15b85898d57bb2f4dbc4711a53063
#
_cell.length_a   1.000
_cell.length_b   1.000
_cell.length_c   1.000
_cell.angle_alpha   90.00
_cell.angle_beta   90.00
_cell.angle_gamma   90.00
#
_symmetry.space_group_name_H-M   'P 1'
#
loop_
_entity.id
_entity.type
_entity.pdbx_description
1 polymer ?
#
loop_
_entity_poly.entity_id
_entity_poly.type
_entity_poly.pdbx_seq_one_letter_code
_entity_poly.pdbx_strand_id
1 'polypeptide(L)'
;MRITAATAFLLTTTLMACQPATEQPSTTAADTPARPADAAIEPWSPERWSLPVQGDAAQPDLVATPDGDLLLSWISPDEDGHVLSFARHRDGQWSAPHAIARGDDWFVNWADTPHILATDDGAVWAHWLQKSAASTYAYDVALVRSADGGASWSAPVLVNDDGTPTEHGFVSLWPAGRDRLGIAWLDGRETAGASHDSHDDAPARHAPADAPAMTLRTAVFDPVLARSGETRIDAMTCDCCQTDTAVTAHGPLLVYRDRSAAEIRDIAATRFQDGRWTEPAPVHADGWTMPACPVNGPAVDAVGDAVLVGWYTAANDEPSLRLARSDDAGDHFSAPLELDRGAHVQGRVDVVLGGGSAWALWTREDGAGQSLQLARLAPDLSEEWQRFELARLQGRGRGTGFAQLAMGADGTLHVVWTDVVNGAPRLHGARIRLAG
;
A
#
# COMPACT_ATOMS: atom_id res chain seq x y z
N MET A 1 46.44 18.02 64.84
CA MET A 1 47.14 17.03 65.73
C MET A 1 47.53 15.84 64.82
N ARG A 2 48.86 15.72 64.72
CA ARG A 2 49.53 14.68 63.93
C ARG A 2 49.29 13.31 64.54
N ILE A 3 49.22 12.22 63.78
CA ILE A 3 49.90 10.97 64.04
C ILE A 3 50.01 10.16 62.76
N THR A 4 51.20 9.88 62.34
CA THR A 4 51.76 8.98 61.33
C THR A 4 51.92 7.57 61.92
N ALA A 5 51.73 6.52 61.12
CA ALA A 5 52.41 5.22 61.24
C ALA A 5 52.19 4.44 59.94
N ALA A 6 53.07 4.21 59.11
CA ALA A 6 54.31 3.33 59.07
C ALA A 6 53.95 1.91 58.59
N THR A 7 54.49 1.67 57.46
CA THR A 7 54.74 0.53 56.57
C THR A 7 55.07 -0.82 57.23
N ALA A 8 54.61 -1.94 56.65
CA ALA A 8 55.38 -3.21 56.67
C ALA A 8 55.15 -3.98 55.37
N PHE A 9 56.20 -4.21 54.64
CA PHE A 9 56.32 -5.11 53.50
C PHE A 9 56.53 -6.53 54.00
N LEU A 10 55.72 -7.47 53.54
CA LEU A 10 56.02 -8.90 53.63
C LEU A 10 56.08 -9.48 52.23
N LEU A 11 57.29 -9.88 51.83
CA LEU A 11 57.55 -10.71 50.67
C LEU A 11 57.14 -12.16 51.02
N THR A 12 56.20 -12.77 50.30
CA THR A 12 56.07 -14.22 50.30
C THR A 12 56.19 -14.73 48.89
N THR A 13 57.23 -15.48 48.65
CA THR A 13 57.49 -16.29 47.47
C THR A 13 56.47 -17.45 47.44
N THR A 14 55.68 -17.60 46.39
CA THR A 14 54.87 -18.78 46.17
C THR A 14 55.30 -19.48 44.89
N LEU A 15 55.51 -20.79 45.03
CA LEU A 15 55.85 -21.74 44.01
C LEU A 15 54.82 -21.79 42.89
N MET A 16 55.35 -21.83 41.67
CA MET A 16 54.58 -22.19 40.47
C MET A 16 54.24 -23.68 40.48
N ALA A 17 52.94 -24.02 40.61
CA ALA A 17 52.41 -25.34 40.31
C ALA A 17 51.71 -25.30 38.97
N CYS A 18 52.20 -26.09 37.99
CA CYS A 18 51.54 -26.33 36.72
C CYS A 18 50.23 -27.09 36.98
N GLN A 19 49.12 -26.47 36.60
CA GLN A 19 47.83 -27.20 36.41
C GLN A 19 47.60 -27.49 34.93
N PRO A 20 47.04 -28.65 34.57
CA PRO A 20 46.73 -28.96 33.19
C PRO A 20 45.56 -28.13 32.71
N ALA A 21 45.63 -27.70 31.46
CA ALA A 21 44.56 -26.98 30.74
C ALA A 21 43.31 -27.86 30.65
N THR A 22 42.23 -27.41 31.24
CA THR A 22 40.88 -27.95 30.93
C THR A 22 40.44 -27.39 29.58
N GLU A 23 40.30 -28.29 28.61
CA GLU A 23 39.61 -27.99 27.34
C GLU A 23 38.20 -27.50 27.60
N GLN A 24 37.92 -26.27 27.23
CA GLN A 24 36.55 -25.77 27.08
C GLN A 24 35.91 -26.44 25.86
N PRO A 25 34.68 -26.91 25.92
CA PRO A 25 33.97 -27.40 24.75
C PRO A 25 33.76 -26.24 23.78
N SER A 26 34.29 -26.37 22.56
CA SER A 26 33.97 -25.51 21.44
C SER A 26 32.46 -25.53 21.24
N THR A 27 31.80 -24.39 21.46
CA THR A 27 30.47 -24.17 20.93
C THR A 27 30.59 -24.16 19.42
N THR A 28 30.16 -25.25 18.78
CA THR A 28 29.91 -25.26 17.35
C THR A 28 28.90 -24.14 17.06
N ALA A 29 29.37 -23.14 16.30
CA ALA A 29 28.50 -22.20 15.63
C ALA A 29 27.45 -23.01 14.87
N ALA A 30 26.17 -22.72 15.10
CA ALA A 30 25.09 -23.28 14.32
C ALA A 30 25.40 -22.99 12.84
N ASP A 31 25.56 -24.03 12.05
CA ASP A 31 25.65 -23.92 10.60
C ASP A 31 24.39 -23.19 10.12
N THR A 32 24.54 -21.92 9.77
CA THR A 32 23.60 -21.25 8.89
C THR A 32 23.61 -22.09 7.60
N PRO A 33 22.46 -22.61 7.14
CA PRO A 33 22.46 -23.37 5.92
C PRO A 33 23.05 -22.52 4.81
N ALA A 34 24.18 -22.95 4.26
CA ALA A 34 24.80 -22.32 3.12
C ALA A 34 23.74 -22.21 2.03
N ARG A 35 23.49 -21.00 1.56
CA ARG A 35 22.70 -20.71 0.36
C ARG A 35 23.18 -21.67 -0.74
N PRO A 36 22.26 -22.32 -1.50
CA PRO A 36 22.69 -23.04 -2.69
C PRO A 36 23.43 -22.04 -3.58
N ALA A 37 24.72 -22.20 -3.74
CA ALA A 37 25.53 -21.40 -4.63
C ALA A 37 24.99 -21.61 -6.04
N ASP A 38 24.71 -20.50 -6.76
CA ASP A 38 24.53 -20.44 -8.21
C ASP A 38 23.38 -21.26 -8.83
N ALA A 39 22.17 -21.18 -8.30
CA ALA A 39 21.02 -21.21 -9.19
C ALA A 39 21.02 -19.87 -9.92
N ALA A 40 21.48 -19.83 -11.17
CA ALA A 40 21.34 -18.68 -12.03
C ALA A 40 19.87 -18.29 -11.98
N ILE A 41 19.58 -17.03 -11.55
CA ILE A 41 18.21 -16.53 -11.58
C ILE A 41 17.85 -16.49 -13.04
N GLU A 42 17.00 -17.45 -13.49
CA GLU A 42 16.54 -17.49 -14.87
C GLU A 42 15.88 -16.13 -15.19
N PRO A 43 16.32 -15.46 -16.26
CA PRO A 43 15.73 -14.21 -16.66
C PRO A 43 14.27 -14.48 -17.06
N TRP A 44 13.35 -13.83 -16.37
CA TRP A 44 11.94 -13.87 -16.72
C TRP A 44 11.61 -12.75 -17.70
N SER A 45 10.61 -12.96 -18.52
CA SER A 45 10.08 -11.95 -19.41
C SER A 45 8.56 -11.84 -19.23
N PRO A 46 8.01 -10.62 -19.28
CA PRO A 46 6.59 -10.44 -19.18
C PRO A 46 5.88 -11.04 -20.40
N GLU A 47 4.85 -11.81 -20.15
CA GLU A 47 3.90 -12.26 -21.15
C GLU A 47 2.67 -11.33 -21.13
N ARG A 48 2.15 -11.00 -22.32
CA ARG A 48 0.88 -10.27 -22.39
C ARG A 48 -0.23 -11.11 -21.73
N TRP A 49 -0.98 -10.48 -20.84
CA TRP A 49 -2.15 -11.05 -20.22
C TRP A 49 -3.41 -10.40 -20.79
N SER A 50 -4.25 -11.18 -21.47
CA SER A 50 -5.51 -10.69 -22.01
C SER A 50 -6.51 -10.50 -20.88
N LEU A 51 -7.01 -9.27 -20.73
CA LEU A 51 -8.00 -8.92 -19.71
C LEU A 51 -9.43 -9.11 -20.28
N PRO A 52 -10.44 -9.32 -19.40
CA PRO A 52 -11.83 -9.49 -19.80
C PRO A 52 -12.52 -8.16 -20.12
N VAL A 53 -11.77 -7.10 -20.32
CA VAL A 53 -12.23 -5.72 -20.48
C VAL A 53 -12.30 -5.35 -21.94
N GLN A 54 -13.37 -4.68 -22.34
CA GLN A 54 -13.55 -4.17 -23.69
C GLN A 54 -13.85 -2.67 -23.67
N GLY A 55 -13.33 -1.95 -24.65
CA GLY A 55 -13.59 -0.51 -24.77
C GLY A 55 -12.81 0.34 -23.77
N ASP A 56 -13.38 1.49 -23.44
CA ASP A 56 -12.78 2.45 -22.51
C ASP A 56 -12.93 1.95 -21.08
N ALA A 57 -11.83 1.90 -20.37
CA ALA A 57 -11.81 1.47 -18.97
C ALA A 57 -10.58 2.03 -18.26
N ALA A 58 -10.74 2.35 -16.98
CA ALA A 58 -9.67 2.88 -16.13
C ALA A 58 -9.85 2.40 -14.68
N GLN A 59 -8.94 2.81 -13.82
CA GLN A 59 -8.98 2.59 -12.38
C GLN A 59 -9.09 1.10 -12.04
N PRO A 60 -8.13 0.30 -12.51
CA PRO A 60 -8.11 -1.11 -12.17
C PRO A 60 -7.78 -1.29 -10.68
N ASP A 61 -8.44 -2.26 -10.05
CA ASP A 61 -8.02 -2.82 -8.78
C ASP A 61 -7.88 -4.34 -8.94
N LEU A 62 -6.70 -4.86 -8.61
CA LEU A 62 -6.35 -6.26 -8.82
C LEU A 62 -5.95 -6.89 -7.48
N VAL A 63 -6.74 -7.83 -6.99
CA VAL A 63 -6.52 -8.45 -5.69
C VAL A 63 -6.55 -9.98 -5.77
N ALA A 64 -5.73 -10.64 -4.94
CA ALA A 64 -5.82 -12.07 -4.71
C ALA A 64 -6.93 -12.38 -3.70
N THR A 65 -7.67 -13.46 -3.92
CA THR A 65 -8.71 -13.93 -3.01
C THR A 65 -8.15 -15.01 -2.07
N PRO A 66 -8.79 -15.28 -0.91
CA PRO A 66 -8.34 -16.32 0.02
C PRO A 66 -8.26 -17.72 -0.60
N ASP A 67 -9.08 -18.03 -1.61
CA ASP A 67 -9.06 -19.30 -2.35
C ASP A 67 -8.07 -19.31 -3.53
N GLY A 68 -7.29 -18.24 -3.71
CA GLY A 68 -6.19 -18.17 -4.67
C GLY A 68 -6.58 -17.71 -6.08
N ASP A 69 -7.84 -17.32 -6.29
CA ASP A 69 -8.26 -16.63 -7.51
C ASP A 69 -7.75 -15.18 -7.53
N LEU A 70 -7.92 -14.49 -8.65
CA LEU A 70 -7.77 -13.05 -8.73
C LEU A 70 -9.11 -12.39 -9.04
N LEU A 71 -9.36 -11.23 -8.43
CA LEU A 71 -10.42 -10.32 -8.83
C LEU A 71 -9.81 -9.11 -9.49
N LEU A 72 -10.37 -8.69 -10.60
CA LEU A 72 -10.08 -7.43 -11.26
C LEU A 72 -11.38 -6.62 -11.30
N SER A 73 -11.38 -5.41 -10.74
CA SER A 73 -12.44 -4.43 -10.95
C SER A 73 -11.96 -3.24 -11.76
N TRP A 74 -12.89 -2.52 -12.38
CA TRP A 74 -12.59 -1.33 -13.19
C TRP A 74 -13.84 -0.47 -13.40
N ILE A 75 -13.64 0.81 -13.71
CA ILE A 75 -14.69 1.71 -14.16
C ILE A 75 -14.66 1.83 -15.70
N SER A 76 -15.83 1.78 -16.30
CA SER A 76 -16.06 2.12 -17.71
C SER A 76 -17.14 3.18 -17.83
N PRO A 77 -17.13 4.01 -18.90
CA PRO A 77 -18.28 4.85 -19.22
C PRO A 77 -19.48 4.00 -19.57
N ASP A 78 -20.66 4.48 -19.25
CA ASP A 78 -21.98 3.92 -19.62
C ASP A 78 -22.81 5.01 -20.32
N GLU A 79 -23.99 4.68 -20.88
CA GLU A 79 -24.83 5.62 -21.65
C GLU A 79 -25.14 6.89 -20.85
N ASP A 80 -25.47 6.75 -19.57
CA ASP A 80 -25.87 7.84 -18.67
C ASP A 80 -24.88 8.08 -17.51
N GLY A 81 -23.62 7.61 -17.60
CA GLY A 81 -22.66 7.78 -16.51
C GLY A 81 -21.54 6.76 -16.53
N HIS A 82 -21.42 5.99 -15.44
CA HIS A 82 -20.35 5.02 -15.24
C HIS A 82 -20.89 3.67 -14.75
N VAL A 83 -20.13 2.63 -15.06
CA VAL A 83 -20.31 1.29 -14.48
C VAL A 83 -19.02 0.83 -13.82
N LEU A 84 -19.13 0.43 -12.55
CA LEU A 84 -18.11 -0.35 -11.86
C LEU A 84 -18.38 -1.83 -12.16
N SER A 85 -17.42 -2.49 -12.77
CA SER A 85 -17.49 -3.89 -13.18
C SER A 85 -16.35 -4.68 -12.54
N PHE A 86 -16.52 -6.00 -12.46
CA PHE A 86 -15.43 -6.90 -12.07
C PHE A 86 -15.48 -8.20 -12.86
N ALA A 87 -14.37 -8.94 -12.84
CA ALA A 87 -14.27 -10.33 -13.30
C ALA A 87 -13.36 -11.12 -12.37
N ARG A 88 -13.58 -12.43 -12.32
CA ARG A 88 -12.77 -13.39 -11.54
C ARG A 88 -11.89 -14.20 -12.49
N HIS A 89 -10.62 -14.30 -12.16
CA HIS A 89 -9.66 -15.18 -12.84
C HIS A 89 -9.43 -16.44 -12.00
N ARG A 90 -9.82 -17.58 -12.54
CA ARG A 90 -9.69 -18.90 -11.91
C ARG A 90 -9.20 -19.91 -12.94
N ASP A 91 -8.29 -20.79 -12.56
CA ASP A 91 -7.76 -21.87 -13.43
C ASP A 91 -7.27 -21.35 -14.80
N GLY A 92 -6.63 -20.20 -14.82
CA GLY A 92 -6.09 -19.58 -16.03
C GLY A 92 -7.11 -18.88 -16.93
N GLN A 93 -8.37 -18.75 -16.51
CA GLN A 93 -9.46 -18.17 -17.30
C GLN A 93 -10.20 -17.07 -16.54
N TRP A 94 -10.63 -16.03 -17.27
CA TRP A 94 -11.50 -15.01 -16.77
C TRP A 94 -12.97 -15.43 -16.86
N SER A 95 -13.78 -15.10 -15.85
CA SER A 95 -15.22 -15.06 -15.99
C SER A 95 -15.66 -13.97 -16.98
N ALA A 96 -16.90 -14.02 -17.40
CA ALA A 96 -17.52 -12.85 -18.02
C ALA A 96 -17.52 -11.67 -17.02
N PRO A 97 -17.42 -10.40 -17.49
CA PRO A 97 -17.59 -9.23 -16.64
C PRO A 97 -19.00 -9.17 -16.02
N HIS A 98 -19.06 -8.78 -14.74
CA HIS A 98 -20.29 -8.52 -14.02
C HIS A 98 -20.30 -7.08 -13.50
N ALA A 99 -21.42 -6.38 -13.64
CA ALA A 99 -21.60 -5.07 -13.07
C ALA A 99 -21.80 -5.17 -11.55
N ILE A 100 -21.06 -4.36 -10.80
CA ILE A 100 -21.22 -4.16 -9.36
C ILE A 100 -22.29 -3.09 -9.12
N ALA A 101 -22.11 -1.92 -9.76
CA ALA A 101 -22.97 -0.76 -9.63
C ALA A 101 -22.96 0.09 -10.91
N ARG A 102 -23.97 0.95 -11.07
CA ARG A 102 -24.09 1.96 -12.13
C ARG A 102 -24.56 3.27 -11.51
N GLY A 103 -24.07 4.40 -12.05
CA GLY A 103 -24.49 5.73 -11.60
C GLY A 103 -23.93 6.83 -12.47
N ASP A 104 -24.59 8.00 -12.42
CA ASP A 104 -24.25 9.22 -13.16
C ASP A 104 -23.69 10.33 -12.25
N ASP A 105 -23.76 10.16 -10.95
CA ASP A 105 -23.38 11.11 -9.92
C ASP A 105 -22.17 10.63 -9.09
N TRP A 106 -21.22 9.95 -9.74
CA TRP A 106 -19.99 9.48 -9.09
C TRP A 106 -18.85 10.48 -9.19
N PHE A 107 -17.98 10.45 -8.18
CA PHE A 107 -16.68 11.08 -8.28
C PHE A 107 -15.68 10.08 -8.85
N VAL A 108 -15.41 10.19 -10.15
CA VAL A 108 -14.47 9.31 -10.86
C VAL A 108 -13.14 10.03 -11.01
N ASN A 109 -12.13 9.56 -10.31
CA ASN A 109 -10.82 10.19 -10.21
C ASN A 109 -9.68 9.20 -10.52
N TRP A 110 -8.59 9.69 -11.08
CA TRP A 110 -7.44 8.88 -11.49
C TRP A 110 -6.64 8.32 -10.31
N ALA A 111 -6.75 8.91 -9.11
CA ALA A 111 -5.97 8.60 -7.92
C ALA A 111 -6.79 8.04 -6.76
N ASP A 112 -8.06 8.45 -6.65
CA ASP A 112 -9.00 7.93 -5.66
C ASP A 112 -9.90 6.92 -6.35
N THR A 113 -9.54 5.66 -6.25
CA THR A 113 -10.10 4.57 -7.06
C THR A 113 -10.94 3.61 -6.24
N PRO A 114 -11.99 3.00 -6.82
CA PRO A 114 -12.72 1.92 -6.15
C PRO A 114 -11.83 0.71 -5.89
N HIS A 115 -12.09 0.01 -4.79
CA HIS A 115 -11.46 -1.26 -4.46
C HIS A 115 -12.48 -2.39 -4.32
N ILE A 116 -11.99 -3.62 -4.57
CA ILE A 116 -12.73 -4.86 -4.43
C ILE A 116 -11.96 -5.82 -3.51
N LEU A 117 -12.68 -6.59 -2.69
CA LEU A 117 -12.07 -7.56 -1.79
C LEU A 117 -12.97 -8.79 -1.62
N ALA A 118 -12.39 -9.98 -1.52
CA ALA A 118 -13.10 -11.19 -1.12
C ALA A 118 -12.75 -11.57 0.32
N THR A 119 -13.77 -12.02 1.07
CA THR A 119 -13.61 -12.58 2.42
C THR A 119 -13.63 -14.11 2.41
N ASP A 120 -13.18 -14.77 3.50
CA ASP A 120 -13.06 -16.23 3.61
C ASP A 120 -14.40 -16.98 3.51
N ASP A 121 -15.53 -16.31 3.67
CA ASP A 121 -16.86 -16.87 3.45
C ASP A 121 -17.25 -16.90 1.96
N GLY A 122 -16.38 -16.40 1.06
CA GLY A 122 -16.59 -16.29 -0.38
C GLY A 122 -17.40 -15.06 -0.82
N ALA A 123 -17.76 -14.19 0.13
CA ALA A 123 -18.41 -12.93 -0.20
C ALA A 123 -17.42 -11.96 -0.85
N VAL A 124 -17.97 -11.09 -1.70
CA VAL A 124 -17.21 -10.02 -2.38
C VAL A 124 -17.73 -8.68 -1.92
N TRP A 125 -16.82 -7.77 -1.61
CA TRP A 125 -17.10 -6.41 -1.18
C TRP A 125 -16.52 -5.45 -2.18
N ALA A 126 -17.21 -4.33 -2.44
CA ALA A 126 -16.72 -3.28 -3.31
C ALA A 126 -17.27 -1.92 -2.89
N HIS A 127 -16.51 -0.87 -3.20
CA HIS A 127 -16.96 0.50 -2.96
C HIS A 127 -16.78 1.37 -4.20
N TRP A 128 -17.45 2.51 -4.20
CA TRP A 128 -17.21 3.63 -5.13
C TRP A 128 -17.43 4.96 -4.41
N LEU A 129 -17.07 6.05 -5.06
CA LEU A 129 -17.22 7.40 -4.54
C LEU A 129 -18.49 8.04 -5.11
N GLN A 130 -19.45 8.29 -4.23
CA GLN A 130 -20.76 8.83 -4.53
C GLN A 130 -20.77 10.33 -4.26
N LYS A 131 -21.11 11.17 -5.24
CA LYS A 131 -21.23 12.62 -5.01
C LYS A 131 -22.30 12.89 -3.96
N SER A 132 -21.99 13.76 -2.98
CA SER A 132 -22.90 14.19 -1.92
C SER A 132 -23.39 15.63 -2.10
N ALA A 133 -22.68 16.44 -2.93
CA ALA A 133 -23.09 17.81 -3.28
C ALA A 133 -22.49 18.26 -4.62
N ALA A 134 -22.83 19.48 -5.04
CA ALA A 134 -22.37 20.06 -6.32
C ALA A 134 -20.86 20.41 -6.35
N SER A 135 -20.21 20.58 -5.20
CA SER A 135 -18.77 20.81 -5.12
C SER A 135 -18.01 19.61 -5.71
N THR A 136 -16.87 19.88 -6.36
CA THR A 136 -16.03 18.84 -6.96
C THR A 136 -15.61 17.78 -5.93
N TYR A 137 -15.18 18.22 -4.76
CA TYR A 137 -14.68 17.38 -3.68
C TYR A 137 -15.70 17.17 -2.56
N ALA A 138 -16.99 17.03 -2.91
CA ALA A 138 -18.05 16.62 -2.00
C ALA A 138 -18.54 15.25 -2.42
N TYR A 139 -18.06 14.20 -1.77
CA TYR A 139 -18.42 12.81 -2.06
C TYR A 139 -18.26 11.93 -0.82
N ASP A 140 -19.02 10.87 -0.81
CA ASP A 140 -19.08 9.86 0.23
C ASP A 140 -18.61 8.50 -0.30
N VAL A 141 -18.19 7.61 0.58
CA VAL A 141 -17.83 6.24 0.24
C VAL A 141 -19.08 5.37 0.29
N ALA A 142 -19.54 4.87 -0.87
CA ALA A 142 -20.62 3.90 -0.98
C ALA A 142 -20.07 2.48 -1.00
N LEU A 143 -20.61 1.59 -0.15
CA LEU A 143 -20.14 0.21 0.04
C LEU A 143 -21.27 -0.77 -0.27
N VAL A 144 -20.94 -1.87 -0.97
CA VAL A 144 -21.83 -2.99 -1.26
C VAL A 144 -21.17 -4.32 -0.96
N ARG A 145 -21.98 -5.35 -0.72
CA ARG A 145 -21.56 -6.73 -0.52
C ARG A 145 -22.37 -7.68 -1.41
N SER A 146 -21.68 -8.66 -1.97
CA SER A 146 -22.28 -9.82 -2.62
C SER A 146 -22.01 -11.06 -1.77
N ALA A 147 -23.06 -11.79 -1.41
CA ALA A 147 -22.95 -13.04 -0.65
C ALA A 147 -22.81 -14.27 -1.56
N ASP A 148 -22.92 -14.10 -2.88
CA ASP A 148 -22.99 -15.16 -3.89
C ASP A 148 -21.87 -15.05 -4.95
N GLY A 149 -20.73 -14.49 -4.54
CA GLY A 149 -19.55 -14.38 -5.38
C GLY A 149 -19.65 -13.36 -6.52
N GLY A 150 -20.57 -12.40 -6.40
CA GLY A 150 -20.76 -11.31 -7.36
C GLY A 150 -21.95 -11.50 -8.31
N ALA A 151 -22.77 -12.54 -8.12
CA ALA A 151 -23.97 -12.76 -8.94
C ALA A 151 -25.08 -11.75 -8.62
N SER A 152 -25.19 -11.33 -7.34
CA SER A 152 -26.07 -10.24 -6.91
C SER A 152 -25.41 -9.39 -5.83
N TRP A 153 -25.82 -8.14 -5.72
CA TRP A 153 -25.27 -7.16 -4.80
C TRP A 153 -26.32 -6.58 -3.88
N SER A 154 -25.94 -6.25 -2.66
CA SER A 154 -26.80 -5.55 -1.71
C SER A 154 -27.16 -4.15 -2.20
N ALA A 155 -28.16 -3.53 -1.58
CA ALA A 155 -28.28 -2.07 -1.63
C ALA A 155 -27.03 -1.43 -1.05
N PRO A 156 -26.54 -0.27 -1.57
CA PRO A 156 -25.39 0.41 -1.03
C PRO A 156 -25.68 1.02 0.34
N VAL A 157 -24.66 1.07 1.19
CA VAL A 157 -24.65 1.87 2.42
C VAL A 157 -23.49 2.87 2.35
N LEU A 158 -23.62 4.00 3.04
CA LEU A 158 -22.51 4.95 3.17
C LEU A 158 -21.59 4.51 4.31
N VAL A 159 -20.27 4.55 4.05
CA VAL A 159 -19.23 4.25 5.05
C VAL A 159 -19.15 5.36 6.07
N ASN A 160 -19.09 6.61 5.61
CA ASN A 160 -19.18 7.80 6.44
C ASN A 160 -20.66 8.20 6.59
N ASP A 161 -21.06 8.66 7.77
CA ASP A 161 -22.45 9.03 8.09
C ASP A 161 -22.57 10.42 8.75
N ASP A 162 -21.55 11.25 8.58
CA ASP A 162 -21.48 12.57 9.17
C ASP A 162 -22.38 13.60 8.43
N GLY A 163 -22.73 13.31 7.16
CA GLY A 163 -23.60 14.15 6.33
C GLY A 163 -22.99 15.49 5.93
N THR A 164 -21.65 15.62 6.04
CA THR A 164 -20.96 16.84 5.59
C THR A 164 -20.69 16.76 4.08
N PRO A 165 -20.83 17.86 3.32
CA PRO A 165 -20.52 17.89 1.89
C PRO A 165 -19.01 18.08 1.68
N THR A 166 -18.20 17.18 2.22
CA THR A 166 -16.73 17.19 2.17
C THR A 166 -16.21 15.96 1.44
N GLU A 167 -14.91 15.82 1.37
CA GLU A 167 -14.21 14.71 0.73
C GLU A 167 -14.12 13.51 1.66
N HIS A 168 -14.55 12.32 1.18
CA HIS A 168 -14.42 11.04 1.88
C HIS A 168 -13.96 9.98 0.87
N GLY A 169 -12.69 9.57 0.93
CA GLY A 169 -12.14 8.66 -0.06
C GLY A 169 -10.78 8.10 0.28
N PHE A 170 -9.98 7.79 -0.72
CA PHE A 170 -8.68 7.15 -0.58
C PHE A 170 -8.74 5.91 0.32
N VAL A 171 -9.69 5.07 -0.03
CA VAL A 171 -10.11 3.91 0.75
C VAL A 171 -9.10 2.78 0.66
N SER A 172 -8.90 2.03 1.74
CA SER A 172 -8.30 0.71 1.69
C SER A 172 -9.14 -0.30 2.47
N LEU A 173 -9.08 -1.57 2.03
CA LEU A 173 -9.93 -2.65 2.51
C LEU A 173 -9.09 -3.80 3.06
N TRP A 174 -9.56 -4.47 4.13
CA TRP A 174 -8.94 -5.70 4.61
C TRP A 174 -9.99 -6.68 5.15
N PRO A 175 -9.74 -8.00 5.12
CA PRO A 175 -10.61 -8.95 5.79
C PRO A 175 -10.47 -8.80 7.32
N ALA A 176 -11.56 -8.43 7.98
CA ALA A 176 -11.63 -8.26 9.45
C ALA A 176 -12.22 -9.50 10.13
N GLY A 177 -11.71 -10.67 9.76
CA GLY A 177 -12.22 -11.98 10.14
C GLY A 177 -12.84 -12.68 8.93
N ARG A 178 -13.56 -13.79 9.17
CA ARG A 178 -14.02 -14.67 8.11
C ARG A 178 -15.02 -14.02 7.14
N ASP A 179 -15.91 -13.19 7.66
CA ASP A 179 -17.10 -12.69 6.96
C ASP A 179 -17.31 -11.17 7.10
N ARG A 180 -16.34 -10.45 7.68
CA ARG A 180 -16.40 -9.02 7.91
C ARG A 180 -15.36 -8.28 7.10
N LEU A 181 -15.69 -7.06 6.74
CA LEU A 181 -14.81 -6.11 6.07
C LEU A 181 -14.29 -5.08 7.07
N GLY A 182 -12.98 -4.89 7.12
CA GLY A 182 -12.38 -3.68 7.65
C GLY A 182 -12.15 -2.67 6.53
N ILE A 183 -12.33 -1.41 6.83
CA ILE A 183 -12.20 -0.31 5.89
C ILE A 183 -11.51 0.88 6.55
N ALA A 184 -10.57 1.50 5.85
CA ALA A 184 -9.99 2.79 6.19
C ALA A 184 -10.33 3.81 5.11
N TRP A 185 -10.49 5.08 5.48
CA TRP A 185 -10.75 6.16 4.54
C TRP A 185 -10.18 7.48 5.07
N LEU A 186 -9.80 8.36 4.17
CA LEU A 186 -9.56 9.75 4.47
C LEU A 186 -10.91 10.46 4.61
N ASP A 187 -11.05 11.24 5.68
CA ASP A 187 -12.32 11.81 6.10
C ASP A 187 -12.20 13.31 6.32
N GLY A 188 -12.90 14.04 5.48
CA GLY A 188 -12.88 15.51 5.45
C GLY A 188 -13.88 16.19 6.36
N ARG A 189 -14.65 15.48 7.22
CA ARG A 189 -15.69 16.10 8.07
C ARG A 189 -15.20 17.26 8.92
N GLU A 190 -13.96 17.20 9.38
CA GLU A 190 -13.34 18.26 10.18
C GLU A 190 -13.04 19.52 9.35
N THR A 191 -13.01 19.41 8.00
CA THR A 191 -12.79 20.54 7.08
C THR A 191 -14.09 21.25 6.68
N ALA A 192 -15.24 20.78 7.17
CA ALA A 192 -16.54 21.35 6.83
C ALA A 192 -16.60 22.85 7.17
N GLY A 193 -16.95 23.66 6.18
CA GLY A 193 -17.02 25.13 6.32
C GLY A 193 -15.69 25.88 6.13
N ALA A 194 -14.57 25.17 5.95
CA ALA A 194 -13.34 25.77 5.46
C ALA A 194 -13.46 26.08 3.95
N SER A 195 -13.00 27.23 3.48
CA SER A 195 -13.01 27.54 2.05
C SER A 195 -11.93 26.72 1.34
N HIS A 196 -12.31 25.81 0.46
CA HIS A 196 -11.41 25.02 -0.38
C HIS A 196 -10.80 25.82 -1.56
N ASP A 197 -11.03 27.13 -1.65
CA ASP A 197 -10.60 27.99 -2.76
C ASP A 197 -9.07 28.21 -2.84
N SER A 198 -8.25 27.53 -2.04
CA SER A 198 -6.81 27.78 -1.94
C SER A 198 -5.88 26.72 -2.53
N HIS A 199 -6.38 25.76 -3.32
CA HIS A 199 -5.51 24.77 -3.96
C HIS A 199 -4.80 25.26 -5.23
N ASP A 200 -5.17 26.44 -5.77
CA ASP A 200 -4.49 27.07 -6.88
C ASP A 200 -3.79 28.37 -6.41
N ASP A 201 -2.44 28.39 -6.48
CA ASP A 201 -1.56 29.56 -6.52
C ASP A 201 -1.32 30.43 -5.25
N ALA A 202 -1.71 30.06 -4.05
CA ALA A 202 -1.24 30.79 -2.86
C ALA A 202 0.08 30.19 -2.32
N PRO A 203 1.08 31.03 -1.95
CA PRO A 203 2.27 30.52 -1.26
C PRO A 203 1.83 29.86 0.06
N ALA A 204 2.22 28.60 0.24
CA ALA A 204 1.88 27.81 1.39
C ALA A 204 2.23 28.55 2.70
N ARG A 205 1.20 28.90 3.44
CA ARG A 205 1.35 29.34 4.83
C ARG A 205 1.21 28.08 5.68
N HIS A 206 2.12 27.89 6.62
CA HIS A 206 1.95 26.85 7.63
C HIS A 206 0.55 26.97 8.23
N ALA A 207 -0.25 25.92 8.10
CA ALA A 207 -1.54 25.88 8.76
C ALA A 207 -1.31 25.90 10.27
N PRO A 208 -2.17 26.61 11.06
CA PRO A 208 -2.15 26.48 12.51
C PRO A 208 -2.25 25.00 12.91
N ALA A 209 -1.60 24.59 14.00
CA ALA A 209 -1.63 23.22 14.47
C ALA A 209 -3.04 22.70 14.81
N ASP A 210 -4.00 23.61 14.99
CA ASP A 210 -5.42 23.37 15.25
C ASP A 210 -6.32 23.68 14.03
N ALA A 211 -5.72 23.88 12.85
CA ALA A 211 -6.50 24.08 11.64
C ALA A 211 -7.29 22.82 11.29
N PRO A 212 -8.54 22.96 10.77
CA PRO A 212 -9.27 21.84 10.22
C PRO A 212 -8.45 21.07 9.20
N ALA A 213 -8.39 19.74 9.34
CA ALA A 213 -7.57 18.88 8.49
C ALA A 213 -8.33 17.62 8.08
N MET A 214 -7.86 16.99 7.01
CA MET A 214 -8.24 15.63 6.64
C MET A 214 -7.80 14.68 7.76
N THR A 215 -8.69 13.79 8.17
CA THR A 215 -8.42 12.76 9.18
C THR A 215 -8.39 11.38 8.55
N LEU A 216 -7.72 10.42 9.20
CA LEU A 216 -7.78 9.02 8.83
C LEU A 216 -8.71 8.28 9.79
N ARG A 217 -9.69 7.57 9.24
CA ARG A 217 -10.66 6.80 10.01
C ARG A 217 -10.73 5.36 9.55
N THR A 218 -11.17 4.49 10.45
CA THR A 218 -11.40 3.06 10.17
C THR A 218 -12.73 2.64 10.77
N ALA A 219 -13.33 1.60 10.18
CA ALA A 219 -14.50 0.90 10.72
C ALA A 219 -14.51 -0.56 10.28
N VAL A 220 -15.41 -1.35 10.87
CA VAL A 220 -15.68 -2.73 10.47
C VAL A 220 -17.15 -2.86 10.10
N PHE A 221 -17.42 -3.54 8.97
CA PHE A 221 -18.77 -3.89 8.51
C PHE A 221 -19.00 -5.39 8.63
N ASP A 222 -20.17 -5.74 9.13
CA ASP A 222 -20.62 -7.13 9.22
C ASP A 222 -21.34 -7.60 7.94
N PRO A 223 -21.75 -8.89 7.83
CA PRO A 223 -22.39 -9.42 6.62
C PRO A 223 -23.71 -8.74 6.21
N VAL A 224 -24.35 -8.00 7.12
CA VAL A 224 -25.57 -7.23 6.83
C VAL A 224 -25.31 -5.74 6.65
N LEU A 225 -24.03 -5.38 6.46
CA LEU A 225 -23.55 -4.00 6.27
C LEU A 225 -23.78 -3.09 7.50
N ALA A 226 -23.87 -3.66 8.70
CA ALA A 226 -23.92 -2.87 9.93
C ALA A 226 -22.48 -2.44 10.31
N ARG A 227 -22.27 -1.11 10.41
CA ARG A 227 -20.99 -0.53 10.78
C ARG A 227 -20.77 -0.59 12.30
N SER A 228 -19.52 -0.87 12.68
CA SER A 228 -19.09 -0.89 14.07
C SER A 228 -17.64 -0.46 14.22
N GLY A 229 -17.24 -0.03 15.41
CA GLY A 229 -15.86 0.22 15.76
C GLY A 229 -15.21 1.38 15.00
N GLU A 230 -15.99 2.40 14.58
CA GLU A 230 -15.39 3.58 13.96
C GLU A 230 -14.36 4.21 14.90
N THR A 231 -13.16 4.42 14.39
CA THR A 231 -12.03 4.98 15.13
C THR A 231 -11.32 6.00 14.25
N ARG A 232 -11.05 7.19 14.80
CA ARG A 232 -10.14 8.14 14.20
C ARG A 232 -8.71 7.72 14.53
N ILE A 233 -7.94 7.35 13.52
CA ILE A 233 -6.55 6.92 13.63
C ILE A 233 -5.64 8.12 13.74
N ASP A 234 -5.86 9.12 12.89
CA ASP A 234 -5.06 10.32 12.83
C ASP A 234 -5.95 11.56 12.64
N ALA A 235 -5.54 12.66 13.25
CA ALA A 235 -6.25 13.92 13.22
C ALA A 235 -5.80 14.86 12.10
N MET A 236 -4.68 14.57 11.45
CA MET A 236 -4.13 15.40 10.37
C MET A 236 -3.31 14.52 9.42
N THR A 237 -3.82 14.25 8.23
CA THR A 237 -3.17 13.42 7.20
C THR A 237 -3.00 14.16 5.89
N CYS A 238 -2.27 13.56 4.95
CA CYS A 238 -2.25 14.01 3.55
C CYS A 238 -3.65 13.90 2.95
N ASP A 239 -4.17 14.96 2.39
CA ASP A 239 -5.56 15.07 1.92
C ASP A 239 -5.84 14.28 0.64
N CYS A 240 -4.81 13.84 -0.08
CA CYS A 240 -4.92 13.33 -1.45
C CYS A 240 -3.99 12.15 -1.76
N CYS A 241 -3.56 11.42 -0.75
CA CYS A 241 -2.67 10.30 -0.92
C CYS A 241 -3.38 8.99 -0.59
N GLN A 242 -3.15 7.96 -1.41
CA GLN A 242 -3.67 6.63 -1.17
C GLN A 242 -3.26 6.13 0.22
N THR A 243 -4.14 5.38 0.84
CA THR A 243 -3.82 4.51 1.97
C THR A 243 -3.69 3.08 1.45
N ASP A 244 -3.05 2.19 2.22
CA ASP A 244 -2.99 0.78 1.87
C ASP A 244 -2.94 -0.10 3.11
N THR A 245 -3.37 -1.37 2.97
CA THR A 245 -3.48 -2.31 4.08
C THR A 245 -2.99 -3.70 3.70
N ALA A 246 -2.30 -4.33 4.66
CA ALA A 246 -1.92 -5.74 4.57
C ALA A 246 -2.29 -6.47 5.85
N VAL A 247 -2.60 -7.77 5.76
CA VAL A 247 -2.90 -8.59 6.95
C VAL A 247 -1.65 -9.35 7.36
N THR A 248 -1.11 -9.00 8.52
CA THR A 248 0.04 -9.69 9.12
C THR A 248 -0.43 -10.82 10.05
N ALA A 249 0.50 -11.67 10.55
CA ALA A 249 0.19 -12.67 11.56
C ALA A 249 -0.33 -12.07 12.87
N HIS A 250 -0.11 -10.77 13.11
CA HIS A 250 -0.52 -10.05 14.32
C HIS A 250 -1.71 -9.11 14.13
N GLY A 251 -2.34 -9.13 12.96
CA GLY A 251 -3.50 -8.30 12.62
C GLY A 251 -3.26 -7.38 11.41
N PRO A 252 -4.29 -6.65 10.97
CA PRO A 252 -4.15 -5.74 9.86
C PRO A 252 -3.22 -4.58 10.19
N LEU A 253 -2.32 -4.29 9.25
CA LEU A 253 -1.44 -3.13 9.21
C LEU A 253 -1.98 -2.14 8.19
N LEU A 254 -2.08 -0.87 8.57
CA LEU A 254 -2.49 0.23 7.72
C LEU A 254 -1.31 1.17 7.55
N VAL A 255 -1.00 1.52 6.30
CA VAL A 255 0.01 2.52 5.94
C VAL A 255 -0.62 3.69 5.21
N TYR A 256 -0.13 4.88 5.47
CA TYR A 256 -0.67 6.11 4.88
C TYR A 256 0.39 7.22 4.89
N ARG A 257 0.14 8.26 4.14
CA ARG A 257 0.96 9.47 4.21
C ARG A 257 0.43 10.38 5.29
N ASP A 258 1.23 10.58 6.32
CA ASP A 258 0.97 11.51 7.41
C ASP A 258 1.14 12.97 6.95
N ARG A 259 0.68 13.90 7.76
CA ARG A 259 0.88 15.34 7.62
C ARG A 259 1.04 15.96 8.99
N SER A 260 2.18 16.56 9.26
CA SER A 260 2.37 17.35 10.47
C SER A 260 1.98 18.82 10.25
N ALA A 261 1.82 19.59 11.35
CA ALA A 261 1.63 21.03 11.29
C ALA A 261 2.81 21.80 10.62
N ALA A 262 3.97 21.14 10.50
CA ALA A 262 5.12 21.66 9.75
C ALA A 262 5.14 21.22 8.29
N GLU A 263 4.04 20.64 7.79
CA GLU A 263 3.91 20.09 6.43
C GLU A 263 4.93 18.99 6.11
N ILE A 264 5.39 18.28 7.12
CA ILE A 264 6.17 17.04 6.91
C ILE A 264 5.19 15.94 6.55
N ARG A 265 5.44 15.27 5.42
CA ARG A 265 4.55 14.26 4.84
C ARG A 265 5.28 12.94 4.65
N ASP A 266 5.71 12.35 5.75
CA ASP A 266 6.37 11.05 5.78
C ASP A 266 5.32 9.92 5.81
N ILE A 267 5.75 8.68 5.54
CA ILE A 267 4.85 7.52 5.60
C ILE A 267 4.77 7.01 7.04
N ALA A 268 3.55 6.87 7.53
CA ALA A 268 3.24 6.28 8.84
C ALA A 268 2.57 4.91 8.69
N ALA A 269 2.73 4.08 9.72
CA ALA A 269 2.12 2.78 9.85
C ALA A 269 1.44 2.65 11.22
N THR A 270 0.32 1.92 11.27
CA THR A 270 -0.37 1.53 12.49
C THR A 270 -0.97 0.14 12.32
N ARG A 271 -1.04 -0.66 13.39
CA ARG A 271 -1.57 -2.02 13.35
C ARG A 271 -2.73 -2.18 14.32
N PHE A 272 -3.76 -2.93 13.90
CA PHE A 272 -4.84 -3.31 14.80
C PHE A 272 -4.47 -4.56 15.58
N GLN A 273 -4.29 -4.40 16.88
CA GLN A 273 -3.88 -5.45 17.80
C GLN A 273 -4.64 -5.32 19.13
N ASP A 274 -5.03 -6.44 19.72
CA ASP A 274 -5.73 -6.49 21.01
C ASP A 274 -6.99 -5.60 21.07
N GLY A 275 -7.72 -5.51 19.94
CA GLY A 275 -8.97 -4.76 19.83
C GLY A 275 -8.81 -3.25 19.68
N ARG A 276 -7.61 -2.76 19.39
CA ARG A 276 -7.32 -1.33 19.17
C ARG A 276 -6.20 -1.13 18.13
N TRP A 277 -6.17 0.01 17.54
CA TRP A 277 -5.05 0.47 16.74
C TRP A 277 -3.89 0.94 17.64
N THR A 278 -2.67 0.63 17.24
CA THR A 278 -1.46 1.17 17.87
C THR A 278 -1.35 2.65 17.54
N GLU A 279 -0.55 3.39 18.31
CA GLU A 279 -0.21 4.76 17.93
C GLU A 279 0.54 4.75 16.60
N PRO A 280 0.17 5.57 15.61
CA PRO A 280 0.89 5.66 14.36
C PRO A 280 2.37 6.02 14.55
N ALA A 281 3.24 5.33 13.83
CA ALA A 281 4.67 5.58 13.85
C ALA A 281 5.22 5.69 12.42
N PRO A 282 6.23 6.53 12.15
CA PRO A 282 6.80 6.63 10.83
C PRO A 282 7.48 5.33 10.41
N VAL A 283 7.23 4.87 9.18
CA VAL A 283 8.01 3.80 8.54
C VAL A 283 9.46 4.23 8.41
N HIS A 284 9.67 5.48 8.00
CA HIS A 284 10.96 6.16 8.00
C HIS A 284 10.75 7.67 8.06
N ALA A 285 11.59 8.36 8.83
CA ALA A 285 11.57 9.81 8.92
C ALA A 285 12.38 10.41 7.75
N ASP A 286 11.73 10.59 6.60
CA ASP A 286 12.32 11.25 5.44
C ASP A 286 12.50 12.75 5.68
N GLY A 287 11.63 13.36 6.50
CA GLY A 287 11.56 14.79 6.74
C GLY A 287 11.07 15.56 5.52
N TRP A 288 10.22 14.94 4.69
CA TRP A 288 9.76 15.56 3.46
C TRP A 288 8.74 16.68 3.72
N THR A 289 9.21 17.91 3.67
CA THR A 289 8.35 19.11 3.75
C THR A 289 7.67 19.35 2.41
N MET A 290 6.34 19.17 2.36
CA MET A 290 5.55 19.27 1.12
C MET A 290 4.21 19.97 1.40
N PRO A 291 4.14 21.31 1.31
CA PRO A 291 2.91 22.08 1.57
C PRO A 291 1.95 22.07 0.38
N ALA A 292 1.74 20.91 -0.23
CA ALA A 292 0.86 20.70 -1.37
C ALA A 292 0.42 19.22 -1.44
N CYS A 293 -0.37 18.87 -2.46
CA CYS A 293 -0.86 17.52 -2.70
C CYS A 293 0.10 16.69 -3.58
N PRO A 294 0.92 15.79 -3.02
CA PRO A 294 1.83 14.97 -3.84
C PRO A 294 1.12 13.87 -4.61
N VAL A 295 -0.07 13.44 -4.19
CA VAL A 295 -0.86 12.34 -4.77
C VAL A 295 0.01 11.08 -4.99
N ASN A 296 0.71 10.68 -3.95
CA ASN A 296 1.59 9.53 -3.91
C ASN A 296 1.51 8.89 -2.51
N GLY A 297 0.61 7.95 -2.34
CA GLY A 297 0.52 7.13 -1.14
C GLY A 297 1.58 6.04 -1.11
N PRO A 298 1.71 5.33 0.01
CA PRO A 298 2.49 4.10 0.11
C PRO A 298 1.73 2.93 -0.50
N ALA A 299 2.46 1.81 -0.69
CA ALA A 299 1.90 0.49 -0.90
C ALA A 299 2.50 -0.47 0.13
N VAL A 300 1.73 -1.50 0.53
CA VAL A 300 2.16 -2.49 1.52
C VAL A 300 1.69 -3.89 1.16
N ASP A 301 2.54 -4.87 1.38
CA ASP A 301 2.15 -6.28 1.35
C ASP A 301 2.82 -7.04 2.50
N ALA A 302 2.22 -8.16 2.93
CA ALA A 302 2.69 -8.93 4.07
C ALA A 302 2.51 -10.44 3.89
N VAL A 303 3.49 -11.19 4.38
CA VAL A 303 3.43 -12.65 4.50
C VAL A 303 3.86 -13.05 5.91
N GLY A 304 2.90 -13.44 6.74
CA GLY A 304 3.16 -13.70 8.16
C GLY A 304 3.61 -12.45 8.90
N ASP A 305 4.83 -12.49 9.47
CA ASP A 305 5.44 -11.34 10.17
C ASP A 305 6.24 -10.43 9.23
N ALA A 306 6.54 -10.93 8.02
CA ALA A 306 7.29 -10.16 7.04
C ALA A 306 6.38 -9.15 6.34
N VAL A 307 6.78 -7.87 6.34
CA VAL A 307 6.07 -6.76 5.70
C VAL A 307 7.02 -6.06 4.75
N LEU A 308 6.51 -5.66 3.59
CA LEU A 308 7.18 -4.81 2.62
C LEU A 308 6.38 -3.53 2.43
N VAL A 309 7.01 -2.37 2.61
CA VAL A 309 6.41 -1.06 2.31
C VAL A 309 7.21 -0.37 1.23
N GLY A 310 6.51 0.13 0.22
CA GLY A 310 7.08 0.96 -0.85
C GLY A 310 6.49 2.36 -0.84
N TRP A 311 7.32 3.40 -1.06
CA TRP A 311 6.82 4.78 -1.14
C TRP A 311 7.70 5.69 -1.97
N TYR A 312 7.08 6.76 -2.44
CA TYR A 312 7.74 7.89 -3.06
C TYR A 312 8.02 8.98 -2.02
N THR A 313 9.18 9.63 -2.13
CA THR A 313 9.51 10.86 -1.40
C THR A 313 10.29 11.80 -2.31
N ALA A 314 10.24 13.09 -2.04
CA ALA A 314 11.11 14.08 -2.67
C ALA A 314 11.80 14.93 -1.58
N ALA A 315 12.16 14.30 -0.48
CA ALA A 315 12.93 14.94 0.57
C ALA A 315 14.24 15.50 0.00
N ASN A 316 14.62 16.71 0.46
CA ASN A 316 15.77 17.46 -0.05
C ASN A 316 15.68 17.81 -1.55
N ASP A 317 14.45 17.99 -2.09
CA ASP A 317 14.18 18.28 -3.50
C ASP A 317 14.67 17.18 -4.47
N GLU A 318 14.83 15.95 -3.97
CA GLU A 318 15.31 14.82 -4.76
C GLU A 318 14.29 13.68 -4.78
N PRO A 319 13.49 13.57 -5.89
CA PRO A 319 12.55 12.49 -6.05
C PRO A 319 13.20 11.13 -5.95
N SER A 320 12.66 10.25 -5.11
CA SER A 320 13.14 8.88 -4.96
C SER A 320 12.00 7.91 -4.61
N LEU A 321 12.21 6.66 -5.01
CA LEU A 321 11.39 5.52 -4.61
C LEU A 321 12.14 4.72 -3.57
N ARG A 322 11.49 4.42 -2.46
CA ARG A 322 12.07 3.71 -1.32
C ARG A 322 11.26 2.47 -0.96
N LEU A 323 11.96 1.47 -0.47
CA LEU A 323 11.40 0.25 0.09
C LEU A 323 11.95 0.06 1.51
N ALA A 324 11.09 -0.38 2.43
CA ALA A 324 11.52 -0.84 3.75
C ALA A 324 10.84 -2.17 4.09
N ARG A 325 11.54 -2.97 4.88
CA ARG A 325 11.06 -4.26 5.35
C ARG A 325 10.90 -4.24 6.86
N SER A 326 9.89 -4.93 7.34
CA SER A 326 9.74 -5.36 8.72
C SER A 326 9.74 -6.89 8.79
N ASP A 327 10.28 -7.44 9.88
CA ASP A 327 10.26 -8.87 10.22
C ASP A 327 9.44 -9.13 11.50
N ASP A 328 8.75 -8.12 12.00
CA ASP A 328 7.95 -8.14 13.23
C ASP A 328 6.56 -7.52 13.03
N ALA A 329 5.95 -7.81 11.88
CA ALA A 329 4.60 -7.41 11.51
C ALA A 329 4.38 -5.88 11.49
N GLY A 330 5.42 -5.10 11.21
CA GLY A 330 5.36 -3.65 11.10
C GLY A 330 5.63 -2.89 12.41
N ASP A 331 6.13 -3.56 13.45
CA ASP A 331 6.53 -2.85 14.69
C ASP A 331 7.82 -2.05 14.49
N HIS A 332 8.76 -2.59 13.69
CA HIS A 332 9.98 -1.90 13.31
C HIS A 332 10.30 -2.13 11.83
N PHE A 333 10.81 -1.12 11.18
CA PHE A 333 11.23 -1.19 9.78
C PHE A 333 12.74 -1.06 9.65
N SER A 334 13.30 -1.75 8.65
CA SER A 334 14.71 -1.61 8.26
C SER A 334 15.01 -0.20 7.77
N ALA A 335 16.31 0.15 7.73
CA ALA A 335 16.74 1.30 6.94
C ALA A 335 16.24 1.14 5.49
N PRO A 336 15.68 2.20 4.86
CA PRO A 336 15.11 2.08 3.54
C PRO A 336 16.17 1.80 2.48
N LEU A 337 15.83 0.89 1.56
CA LEU A 337 16.51 0.73 0.29
C LEU A 337 15.99 1.81 -0.67
N GLU A 338 16.87 2.64 -1.20
CA GLU A 338 16.54 3.54 -2.30
C GLU A 338 16.57 2.75 -3.61
N LEU A 339 15.37 2.46 -4.15
CA LEU A 339 15.23 1.64 -5.35
C LEU A 339 15.44 2.47 -6.62
N ASP A 340 14.98 3.71 -6.65
CA ASP A 340 15.11 4.61 -7.80
C ASP A 340 15.25 6.06 -7.33
N ARG A 341 15.90 6.92 -8.16
CA ARG A 341 16.19 8.31 -7.82
C ARG A 341 16.20 9.21 -9.06
N GLY A 342 15.85 10.47 -8.87
CA GLY A 342 15.95 11.54 -9.85
C GLY A 342 14.61 12.04 -10.39
N ALA A 343 14.66 13.14 -11.14
CA ALA A 343 13.48 13.87 -11.59
C ALA A 343 12.49 13.07 -12.47
N HIS A 344 12.91 11.93 -13.00
CA HIS A 344 12.07 11.03 -13.77
C HIS A 344 11.22 10.08 -12.93
N VAL A 345 11.46 9.96 -11.62
CA VAL A 345 10.68 9.11 -10.73
C VAL A 345 9.35 9.79 -10.43
N GLN A 346 8.25 9.15 -10.79
CA GLN A 346 6.89 9.65 -10.54
C GLN A 346 6.22 8.97 -9.33
N GLY A 347 6.83 7.93 -8.76
CA GLY A 347 6.24 7.12 -7.71
C GLY A 347 5.12 6.24 -8.25
N ARG A 348 3.89 6.36 -7.70
CA ARG A 348 2.74 5.49 -8.00
C ARG A 348 3.13 4.02 -7.83
N VAL A 349 3.71 3.76 -6.69
CA VAL A 349 4.29 2.46 -6.35
C VAL A 349 3.20 1.46 -5.99
N ASP A 350 3.45 0.20 -6.38
CA ASP A 350 2.77 -0.96 -5.83
C ASP A 350 3.81 -2.04 -5.50
N VAL A 351 3.55 -2.86 -4.49
CA VAL A 351 4.49 -3.87 -3.99
C VAL A 351 3.81 -5.20 -3.73
N VAL A 352 4.57 -6.30 -3.90
CA VAL A 352 4.14 -7.65 -3.54
C VAL A 352 5.30 -8.39 -2.89
N LEU A 353 5.02 -9.08 -1.80
CA LEU A 353 5.92 -10.00 -1.11
C LEU A 353 5.43 -11.44 -1.31
N GLY A 354 6.08 -12.22 -2.15
CA GLY A 354 5.61 -13.57 -2.45
C GLY A 354 6.54 -14.33 -3.38
N GLY A 355 6.35 -15.66 -3.50
CA GLY A 355 7.18 -16.51 -4.35
C GLY A 355 8.68 -16.45 -4.00
N GLY A 356 9.03 -16.21 -2.72
CA GLY A 356 10.42 -16.06 -2.28
C GLY A 356 11.09 -14.77 -2.77
N SER A 357 10.32 -13.74 -3.13
CA SER A 357 10.82 -12.48 -3.69
C SER A 357 10.04 -11.29 -3.14
N ALA A 358 10.66 -10.12 -3.12
CA ALA A 358 10.00 -8.83 -3.04
C ALA A 358 9.90 -8.23 -4.45
N TRP A 359 8.77 -7.62 -4.75
CA TRP A 359 8.48 -7.00 -6.03
C TRP A 359 8.05 -5.56 -5.83
N ALA A 360 8.50 -4.69 -6.71
CA ALA A 360 8.07 -3.30 -6.75
C ALA A 360 7.78 -2.87 -8.18
N LEU A 361 6.63 -2.24 -8.39
CA LEU A 361 6.18 -1.62 -9.63
C LEU A 361 6.09 -0.13 -9.40
N TRP A 362 6.59 0.69 -10.33
CA TRP A 362 6.47 2.15 -10.24
C TRP A 362 6.48 2.82 -11.59
N THR A 363 6.08 4.08 -11.60
CA THR A 363 6.04 4.91 -12.81
C THR A 363 7.27 5.82 -12.89
N ARG A 364 7.87 5.88 -14.09
CA ARG A 364 8.85 6.90 -14.49
C ARG A 364 8.29 7.74 -15.63
N GLU A 365 8.72 9.00 -15.70
CA GLU A 365 8.43 9.88 -16.83
C GLU A 365 9.67 10.65 -17.22
N ASP A 366 9.99 10.64 -18.51
CA ASP A 366 11.13 11.36 -19.10
C ASP A 366 10.71 12.06 -20.39
N GLY A 367 11.68 12.60 -21.12
CA GLY A 367 11.43 13.25 -22.43
C GLY A 367 10.79 12.33 -23.47
N ALA A 368 10.97 11.02 -23.36
CA ALA A 368 10.39 10.02 -24.25
C ALA A 368 8.96 9.59 -23.86
N GLY A 369 8.52 9.83 -22.63
CA GLY A 369 7.17 9.50 -22.16
C GLY A 369 7.15 8.85 -20.78
N GLN A 370 5.98 8.32 -20.41
CA GLN A 370 5.82 7.51 -19.22
C GLN A 370 6.17 6.05 -19.46
N SER A 371 6.71 5.40 -18.45
CA SER A 371 6.97 3.97 -18.46
C SER A 371 6.72 3.36 -17.10
N LEU A 372 6.33 2.09 -17.10
CA LEU A 372 6.24 1.26 -15.91
C LEU A 372 7.54 0.48 -15.74
N GLN A 373 8.11 0.58 -14.55
CA GLN A 373 9.29 -0.17 -14.15
C GLN A 373 8.88 -1.27 -13.17
N LEU A 374 9.49 -2.44 -13.28
CA LEU A 374 9.27 -3.54 -12.36
C LEU A 374 10.63 -4.09 -11.90
N ALA A 375 10.79 -4.22 -10.59
CA ALA A 375 11.97 -4.83 -9.98
C ALA A 375 11.60 -6.07 -9.19
N ARG A 376 12.48 -7.08 -9.24
CA ARG A 376 12.49 -8.26 -8.39
C ARG A 376 13.71 -8.20 -7.47
N LEU A 377 13.48 -8.37 -6.18
CA LEU A 377 14.51 -8.30 -5.16
C LEU A 377 14.49 -9.56 -4.29
N ALA A 378 15.58 -9.78 -3.58
CA ALA A 378 15.59 -10.69 -2.44
C ALA A 378 14.50 -10.27 -1.43
N PRO A 379 13.80 -11.22 -0.78
CA PRO A 379 12.70 -10.88 0.12
C PRO A 379 13.15 -10.07 1.35
N ASP A 380 14.44 -10.06 1.66
CA ASP A 380 15.07 -9.27 2.72
C ASP A 380 15.65 -7.92 2.21
N LEU A 381 15.39 -7.57 0.94
CA LEU A 381 15.89 -6.40 0.23
C LEU A 381 17.42 -6.31 0.11
N SER A 382 18.17 -7.37 0.42
CA SER A 382 19.65 -7.37 0.40
C SER A 382 20.23 -7.27 -1.01
N GLU A 383 19.46 -7.64 -2.04
CA GLU A 383 19.93 -7.69 -3.43
C GLU A 383 18.79 -7.43 -4.40
N GLU A 384 19.01 -6.59 -5.40
CA GLU A 384 18.14 -6.47 -6.57
C GLU A 384 18.55 -7.52 -7.60
N TRP A 385 17.67 -8.47 -7.87
CA TRP A 385 17.96 -9.56 -8.78
C TRP A 385 17.72 -9.20 -10.24
N GLN A 386 16.67 -8.40 -10.48
CA GLN A 386 16.31 -8.01 -11.85
C GLN A 386 15.46 -6.76 -11.87
N ARG A 387 15.71 -5.90 -12.85
CA ARG A 387 14.88 -4.71 -13.15
C ARG A 387 14.69 -4.60 -14.66
N PHE A 388 13.52 -4.14 -15.08
CA PHE A 388 13.24 -3.85 -16.48
C PHE A 388 12.06 -2.89 -16.65
N GLU A 389 11.99 -2.29 -17.83
CA GLU A 389 10.84 -1.53 -18.28
C GLU A 389 9.73 -2.52 -18.69
N LEU A 390 8.67 -2.61 -17.90
CA LEU A 390 7.54 -3.51 -18.16
C LEU A 390 6.73 -3.03 -19.38
N ALA A 391 6.49 -1.73 -19.45
CA ALA A 391 5.71 -1.13 -20.52
C ALA A 391 6.12 0.33 -20.74
N ARG A 392 6.12 0.75 -22.01
CA ARG A 392 6.16 2.15 -22.41
C ARG A 392 4.73 2.58 -22.72
N LEU A 393 4.23 3.62 -22.03
CA LEU A 393 2.87 4.10 -22.15
C LEU A 393 2.75 5.10 -23.32
N GLN A 394 1.60 5.10 -23.99
CA GLN A 394 1.25 6.13 -24.98
C GLN A 394 0.75 7.40 -24.28
N GLY A 395 0.05 7.23 -23.14
CA GLY A 395 -0.42 8.32 -22.31
C GLY A 395 0.66 8.93 -21.43
N ARG A 396 0.35 10.10 -20.90
CA ARG A 396 1.17 10.83 -19.92
C ARG A 396 0.32 11.42 -18.82
N GLY A 397 0.98 11.78 -17.71
CA GLY A 397 0.37 12.51 -16.60
C GLY A 397 -0.61 11.67 -15.81
N ARG A 398 -1.68 12.30 -15.36
CA ARG A 398 -2.63 11.72 -14.41
C ARG A 398 -3.49 10.60 -14.99
N GLY A 399 -3.81 10.65 -16.29
CA GLY A 399 -4.72 9.71 -16.93
C GLY A 399 -4.27 8.25 -16.95
N THR A 400 -2.98 7.96 -16.69
CA THR A 400 -2.45 6.60 -16.57
C THR A 400 -2.65 5.97 -15.19
N GLY A 401 -3.11 6.73 -14.21
CA GLY A 401 -3.50 6.22 -12.88
C GLY A 401 -2.38 5.52 -12.13
N PHE A 402 -2.77 4.53 -11.35
CA PHE A 402 -1.91 3.64 -10.57
C PHE A 402 -1.99 2.23 -11.18
N ALA A 403 -0.84 1.66 -11.50
CA ALA A 403 -0.76 0.27 -11.93
C ALA A 403 -0.78 -0.67 -10.70
N GLN A 404 -1.33 -1.87 -10.86
CA GLN A 404 -1.58 -2.82 -9.78
C GLN A 404 -0.81 -4.12 -9.97
N LEU A 405 -0.30 -4.69 -8.87
CA LEU A 405 0.33 -6.00 -8.77
C LEU A 405 -0.54 -6.96 -7.97
N ALA A 406 -0.56 -8.23 -8.35
CA ALA A 406 -1.04 -9.30 -7.49
C ALA A 406 -0.28 -10.61 -7.76
N MET A 407 0.00 -11.37 -6.71
CA MET A 407 0.56 -12.71 -6.81
C MET A 407 -0.56 -13.76 -6.84
N GLY A 408 -0.62 -14.53 -7.91
CA GLY A 408 -1.51 -15.67 -7.98
C GLY A 408 -1.03 -16.82 -7.07
N ALA A 409 -1.93 -17.72 -6.69
CA ALA A 409 -1.59 -18.89 -5.85
C ALA A 409 -0.56 -19.82 -6.49
N ASP A 410 -0.43 -19.80 -7.81
CA ASP A 410 0.57 -20.55 -8.57
C ASP A 410 1.96 -19.87 -8.59
N GLY A 411 2.13 -18.75 -7.87
CA GLY A 411 3.35 -17.95 -7.86
C GLY A 411 3.54 -17.09 -9.11
N THR A 412 2.56 -17.00 -10.01
CA THR A 412 2.60 -16.07 -11.13
C THR A 412 2.32 -14.64 -10.65
N LEU A 413 3.20 -13.70 -10.96
CA LEU A 413 2.95 -12.28 -10.74
C LEU A 413 2.10 -11.72 -11.88
N HIS A 414 1.02 -11.02 -11.53
CA HIS A 414 0.10 -10.37 -12.45
C HIS A 414 0.18 -8.86 -12.30
N VAL A 415 0.12 -8.16 -13.41
CA VAL A 415 0.18 -6.68 -13.47
C VAL A 415 -0.95 -6.18 -14.34
N VAL A 416 -1.66 -5.16 -13.88
CA VAL A 416 -2.69 -4.45 -14.64
C VAL A 416 -2.45 -2.94 -14.55
N TRP A 417 -2.61 -2.23 -15.67
CA TRP A 417 -2.45 -0.78 -15.71
C TRP A 417 -3.37 -0.12 -16.72
N THR A 418 -3.62 1.16 -16.51
CA THR A 418 -4.28 2.03 -17.48
C THR A 418 -3.24 2.66 -18.39
N ASP A 419 -3.48 2.63 -19.71
CA ASP A 419 -2.81 3.50 -20.69
C ASP A 419 -3.83 4.42 -21.36
N VAL A 420 -3.42 5.56 -21.84
CA VAL A 420 -4.27 6.49 -22.62
C VAL A 420 -3.90 6.37 -24.09
N VAL A 421 -4.66 5.55 -24.80
CA VAL A 421 -4.42 5.22 -26.21
C VAL A 421 -5.36 6.04 -27.09
N ASN A 422 -4.80 6.91 -27.94
CA ASN A 422 -5.58 7.84 -28.79
C ASN A 422 -6.58 8.71 -27.99
N GLY A 423 -6.19 9.13 -26.79
CA GLY A 423 -7.02 9.98 -25.92
C GLY A 423 -8.07 9.23 -25.09
N ALA A 424 -8.14 7.90 -25.18
CA ALA A 424 -9.09 7.08 -24.45
C ALA A 424 -8.36 6.11 -23.48
N PRO A 425 -8.87 5.90 -22.24
CA PRO A 425 -8.26 4.99 -21.30
C PRO A 425 -8.48 3.53 -21.73
N ARG A 426 -7.44 2.72 -21.59
CA ARG A 426 -7.45 1.29 -21.90
C ARG A 426 -6.71 0.52 -20.83
N LEU A 427 -7.27 -0.61 -20.40
CA LEU A 427 -6.60 -1.52 -19.50
C LEU A 427 -5.71 -2.50 -20.26
N HIS A 428 -4.52 -2.68 -19.74
CA HIS A 428 -3.52 -3.62 -20.23
C HIS A 428 -3.09 -4.55 -19.10
N GLY A 429 -2.66 -5.76 -19.45
CA GLY A 429 -2.18 -6.73 -18.50
C GLY A 429 -0.91 -7.42 -18.95
N ALA A 430 -0.08 -7.76 -17.98
CA ALA A 430 1.07 -8.65 -18.12
C ALA A 430 1.09 -9.67 -16.99
N ARG A 431 1.74 -10.80 -17.23
CA ARG A 431 2.03 -11.80 -16.21
C ARG A 431 3.47 -12.25 -16.33
N ILE A 432 4.05 -12.57 -15.19
CA ILE A 432 5.42 -13.06 -15.07
C ILE A 432 5.37 -14.39 -14.36
N ARG A 433 5.73 -15.46 -15.07
CA ARG A 433 5.87 -16.79 -14.47
C ARG A 433 7.30 -16.96 -13.99
N LEU A 434 7.45 -17.28 -12.73
CA LEU A 434 8.74 -17.70 -12.19
C LEU A 434 8.96 -19.14 -12.64
N ALA A 435 10.10 -19.42 -13.27
CA ALA A 435 10.51 -20.81 -13.50
C ALA A 435 10.60 -21.49 -12.14
N GLY A 436 9.84 -22.56 -11.96
CA GLY A 436 9.76 -23.34 -10.73
C GLY A 436 11.04 -24.11 -10.43
#